data_b55c13b770d26230b2ea1bd818bbefbc
#
_entry.id   b55c13b770d26230b2ea1bd818bbefbc
#
_cell.length_a   1.000
_cell.length_b   1.000
_cell.length_c   1.000
_cell.angle_alpha   90.00
_cell.angle_beta   90.00
_cell.angle_gamma   90.00
#
_symmetry.space_group_name_H-M   'P 1'
#
loop_
_entity.id
_entity.type
_entity.pdbx_description
1 polymer ?
#
loop_
_entity_poly.entity_id
_entity_poly.type
_entity_poly.pdbx_seq_one_letter_code
_entity_poly.pdbx_strand_id
1 'polypeptide(L)'
;MTDDKTPTAASQGLRIAIGIDWSDQSFSAVQQTLLLFCPKEITLVHGVDLGIFEYPAVAGAAALQGYEEFRQAMLDAGHELLQRTAALIPPDGIAVKQVREIGSPATIVLDQAEKAGADLVVMGARGRGRVAELLLGSVSHRVLAHGTRTTLIVKGSPKRIRRALIAIEGRQDAQMIHDWLMAHPFRDPVELSILTVVPSLQLADPYNMASFEAWADISMRSAEDLVKTTAASLMG
;
A
#
# COMPACT_ATOMS: atom_id res chain seq x y z
N MET A 1 5.63 19.65 -40.00
CA MET A 1 4.89 18.47 -39.50
C MET A 1 5.80 17.80 -38.51
N THR A 2 5.70 18.20 -37.25
CA THR A 2 6.44 17.65 -36.12
C THR A 2 5.47 16.76 -35.40
N ASP A 3 5.73 15.43 -35.49
CA ASP A 3 5.02 14.40 -34.70
C ASP A 3 5.36 14.59 -33.23
N ASP A 4 4.45 15.23 -32.51
CA ASP A 4 4.43 15.29 -31.04
C ASP A 4 3.86 13.96 -30.53
N LYS A 5 4.74 12.95 -30.42
CA LYS A 5 4.43 11.72 -29.71
C LYS A 5 4.56 11.99 -28.22
N THR A 6 3.45 12.36 -27.59
CA THR A 6 3.28 12.25 -26.15
C THR A 6 3.67 10.81 -25.72
N PRO A 7 4.65 10.61 -24.85
CA PRO A 7 5.03 9.27 -24.42
C PRO A 7 3.87 8.63 -23.67
N THR A 8 3.38 7.54 -24.21
CA THR A 8 2.37 6.67 -23.58
C THR A 8 2.88 6.22 -22.21
N ALA A 9 2.09 6.33 -21.17
CA ALA A 9 2.42 6.03 -19.76
C ALA A 9 3.02 4.61 -19.52
N ALA A 10 2.91 3.71 -20.48
CA ALA A 10 3.45 2.34 -20.45
C ALA A 10 5.00 2.25 -20.47
N SER A 11 5.77 3.35 -20.62
CA SER A 11 7.24 3.32 -20.71
C SER A 11 7.98 3.64 -19.42
N GLN A 12 7.29 3.98 -18.35
CA GLN A 12 7.91 4.45 -17.10
C GLN A 12 7.95 3.37 -16.01
N GLY A 13 8.22 2.15 -16.17
CA GLY A 13 8.31 1.05 -15.17
C GLY A 13 7.91 1.39 -13.72
N LEU A 14 7.32 0.45 -13.01
CA LEU A 14 6.73 0.60 -11.66
C LEU A 14 7.74 1.15 -10.63
N ARG A 15 7.42 2.26 -9.98
CA ARG A 15 8.18 2.87 -8.87
C ARG A 15 7.45 2.61 -7.55
N ILE A 16 8.17 2.12 -6.57
CA ILE A 16 7.59 1.65 -5.31
C ILE A 16 8.28 2.33 -4.13
N ALA A 17 7.50 2.84 -3.18
CA ALA A 17 7.99 3.25 -1.87
C ALA A 17 7.61 2.19 -0.83
N ILE A 18 8.58 1.71 -0.04
CA ILE A 18 8.35 0.67 0.97
C ILE A 18 8.73 1.20 2.35
N GLY A 19 7.78 1.23 3.28
CA GLY A 19 8.04 1.56 4.67
C GLY A 19 8.70 0.40 5.40
N ILE A 20 9.86 0.65 6.00
CA ILE A 20 10.72 -0.36 6.64
C ILE A 20 10.88 -0.06 8.13
N ASP A 21 10.67 -1.09 8.93
CA ASP A 21 11.03 -1.14 10.34
C ASP A 21 11.73 -2.48 10.66
N TRP A 22 12.05 -2.72 11.95
CA TRP A 22 12.68 -3.97 12.38
C TRP A 22 11.72 -5.17 12.51
N SER A 23 10.53 -5.10 11.93
CA SER A 23 9.57 -6.22 11.98
C SER A 23 9.80 -7.20 10.83
N ASP A 24 9.53 -8.48 11.05
CA ASP A 24 9.55 -9.49 9.99
C ASP A 24 8.58 -9.17 8.87
N GLN A 25 7.52 -8.42 9.16
CA GLN A 25 6.53 -8.05 8.17
C GLN A 25 7.00 -6.97 7.21
N SER A 26 7.88 -6.05 7.63
CA SER A 26 8.48 -5.09 6.69
C SER A 26 9.44 -5.78 5.71
N PHE A 27 10.22 -6.77 6.17
CA PHE A 27 11.05 -7.60 5.29
C PHE A 27 10.20 -8.47 4.35
N SER A 28 9.11 -9.05 4.89
CA SER A 28 8.14 -9.79 4.07
C SER A 28 7.48 -8.91 3.01
N ALA A 29 7.26 -7.63 3.30
CA ALA A 29 6.71 -6.66 2.35
C ALA A 29 7.63 -6.47 1.13
N VAL A 30 8.94 -6.35 1.33
CA VAL A 30 9.92 -6.28 0.24
C VAL A 30 9.88 -7.54 -0.63
N GLN A 31 9.97 -8.71 0.01
CA GLN A 31 9.99 -9.99 -0.70
C GLN A 31 8.67 -10.24 -1.46
N GLN A 32 7.52 -9.93 -0.85
CA GLN A 32 6.22 -10.07 -1.50
C GLN A 32 6.09 -9.14 -2.69
N THR A 33 6.61 -7.92 -2.60
CA THR A 33 6.65 -6.97 -3.71
C THR A 33 7.38 -7.53 -4.93
N LEU A 34 8.55 -8.13 -4.71
CA LEU A 34 9.36 -8.75 -5.78
C LEU A 34 8.73 -10.02 -6.37
N LEU A 35 7.87 -10.70 -5.61
CA LEU A 35 7.08 -11.83 -6.11
C LEU A 35 5.88 -11.38 -6.94
N LEU A 36 5.31 -10.21 -6.64
CA LEU A 36 4.11 -9.71 -7.31
C LEU A 36 4.41 -8.88 -8.55
N PHE A 37 5.47 -8.08 -8.53
CA PHE A 37 5.74 -7.07 -9.54
C PHE A 37 7.18 -7.09 -10.05
N CYS A 38 7.42 -6.41 -11.16
CA CYS A 38 8.74 -6.13 -11.72
C CYS A 38 9.04 -4.63 -11.57
N PRO A 39 9.44 -4.14 -10.39
CA PRO A 39 9.70 -2.72 -10.18
C PRO A 39 10.96 -2.27 -10.93
N LYS A 40 10.94 -1.03 -11.41
CA LYS A 40 12.12 -0.33 -11.94
C LYS A 40 12.91 0.37 -10.83
N GLU A 41 12.19 0.90 -9.85
CA GLU A 41 12.78 1.63 -8.73
C GLU A 41 12.07 1.27 -7.43
N ILE A 42 12.86 1.05 -6.36
CA ILE A 42 12.35 0.87 -5.00
C ILE A 42 13.01 1.92 -4.10
N THR A 43 12.18 2.71 -3.43
CA THR A 43 12.61 3.62 -2.36
C THR A 43 12.29 2.96 -1.01
N LEU A 44 13.31 2.53 -0.29
CA LEU A 44 13.19 2.02 1.08
C LEU A 44 13.16 3.20 2.04
N VAL A 45 12.13 3.31 2.86
CA VAL A 45 11.90 4.46 3.74
C VAL A 45 11.84 4.02 5.19
N HIS A 46 12.69 4.60 6.03
CA HIS A 46 12.69 4.40 7.47
C HIS A 46 12.51 5.72 8.22
N GLY A 47 11.44 5.84 8.99
CA GLY A 47 11.20 6.95 9.90
C GLY A 47 11.72 6.62 11.30
N VAL A 48 12.62 7.44 11.82
CA VAL A 48 13.13 7.34 13.20
C VAL A 48 12.24 8.19 14.09
N ASP A 49 11.37 7.53 14.85
CA ASP A 49 10.44 8.21 15.76
C ASP A 49 11.15 8.53 17.09
N LEU A 50 11.43 9.80 17.28
CA LEU A 50 11.98 10.36 18.54
C LEU A 50 10.92 11.17 19.31
N GLY A 51 9.65 11.09 18.93
CA GLY A 51 8.56 11.88 19.52
C GLY A 51 8.38 11.70 21.02
N ILE A 52 8.91 10.61 21.61
CA ILE A 52 8.90 10.44 23.07
C ILE A 52 9.66 11.57 23.78
N PHE A 53 10.66 12.18 23.15
CA PHE A 53 11.44 13.28 23.73
C PHE A 53 10.74 14.64 23.62
N GLU A 54 9.65 14.74 22.87
CA GLU A 54 8.80 15.94 22.78
C GLU A 54 7.85 16.06 24.01
N TYR A 55 7.66 14.98 24.77
CA TYR A 55 6.84 15.04 25.98
C TYR A 55 7.54 15.86 27.08
N PRO A 56 6.85 16.82 27.73
CA PRO A 56 7.46 17.67 28.76
C PRO A 56 8.16 16.90 29.89
N ALA A 57 7.61 15.76 30.28
CA ALA A 57 8.22 14.90 31.31
C ALA A 57 9.56 14.29 30.87
N VAL A 58 9.84 14.18 29.58
CA VAL A 58 11.04 13.58 29.02
C VAL A 58 11.95 14.64 28.38
N ALA A 59 11.40 15.78 27.97
CA ALA A 59 12.14 16.88 27.36
C ALA A 59 13.26 17.40 28.27
N GLY A 60 13.06 17.40 29.59
CA GLY A 60 14.13 17.69 30.56
C GLY A 60 15.29 16.69 30.55
N ALA A 61 15.00 15.42 30.23
CA ALA A 61 16.02 14.38 30.09
C ALA A 61 16.77 14.49 28.74
N ALA A 62 16.12 15.01 27.68
CA ALA A 62 16.78 15.28 26.41
C ALA A 62 17.85 16.39 26.49
N ALA A 63 17.76 17.27 27.50
CA ALA A 63 18.80 18.25 27.82
C ALA A 63 19.97 17.65 28.61
N LEU A 64 19.87 16.38 29.05
CA LEU A 64 20.94 15.67 29.73
C LEU A 64 21.98 15.14 28.74
N GLN A 65 23.18 14.97 29.28
CA GLN A 65 24.30 14.34 28.56
C GLN A 65 23.87 12.94 28.05
N GLY A 66 24.03 12.69 26.74
CA GLY A 66 23.72 11.40 26.11
C GLY A 66 22.57 11.39 25.10
N TYR A 67 21.80 12.48 24.97
CA TYR A 67 20.71 12.53 23.95
C TYR A 67 21.26 12.49 22.52
N GLU A 68 22.32 13.23 22.27
CA GLU A 68 22.89 13.28 20.92
C GLU A 68 23.51 11.93 20.52
N GLU A 69 24.18 11.25 21.46
CA GLU A 69 24.69 9.91 21.25
C GLU A 69 23.55 8.90 21.01
N PHE A 70 22.45 9.02 21.76
CA PHE A 70 21.26 8.19 21.53
C PHE A 70 20.63 8.47 20.17
N ARG A 71 20.46 9.74 19.81
CA ARG A 71 19.92 10.15 18.49
C ARG A 71 20.78 9.60 17.36
N GLN A 72 22.11 9.71 17.48
CA GLN A 72 23.03 9.19 16.49
C GLN A 72 22.96 7.67 16.39
N ALA A 73 22.91 6.96 17.51
CA ALA A 73 22.78 5.51 17.54
C ALA A 73 21.48 5.03 16.85
N MET A 74 20.37 5.75 17.05
CA MET A 74 19.11 5.44 16.37
C MET A 74 19.19 5.67 14.86
N LEU A 75 19.89 6.72 14.44
CA LEU A 75 20.15 6.97 13.04
C LEU A 75 21.04 5.88 12.43
N ASP A 76 22.10 5.48 13.10
CA ASP A 76 23.01 4.43 12.61
C ASP A 76 22.30 3.08 12.53
N ALA A 77 21.49 2.73 13.52
CA ALA A 77 20.65 1.54 13.47
C ALA A 77 19.67 1.56 12.28
N GLY A 78 19.05 2.73 12.01
CA GLY A 78 18.19 2.89 10.82
C GLY A 78 18.95 2.75 9.50
N HIS A 79 20.19 3.21 9.45
CA HIS A 79 21.05 3.00 8.27
C HIS A 79 21.36 1.52 8.05
N GLU A 80 21.78 0.82 9.10
CA GLU A 80 22.03 -0.63 9.05
C GLU A 80 20.79 -1.41 8.62
N LEU A 81 19.62 -1.05 9.14
CA LEU A 81 18.33 -1.64 8.75
C LEU A 81 18.10 -1.53 7.24
N LEU A 82 18.26 -0.33 6.69
CA LEU A 82 18.06 -0.09 5.26
C LEU A 82 19.07 -0.83 4.40
N GLN A 83 20.32 -0.90 4.80
CA GLN A 83 21.34 -1.68 4.10
C GLN A 83 21.00 -3.18 4.06
N ARG A 84 20.64 -3.76 5.20
CA ARG A 84 20.20 -5.16 5.29
C ARG A 84 18.97 -5.42 4.43
N THR A 85 18.04 -4.48 4.39
CA THR A 85 16.82 -4.59 3.59
C THR A 85 17.15 -4.49 2.09
N ALA A 86 18.00 -3.58 1.70
CA ALA A 86 18.44 -3.43 0.31
C ALA A 86 19.12 -4.70 -0.23
N ALA A 87 19.85 -5.42 0.63
CA ALA A 87 20.49 -6.69 0.27
C ALA A 87 19.49 -7.82 -0.06
N LEU A 88 18.19 -7.67 0.26
CA LEU A 88 17.14 -8.60 -0.15
C LEU A 88 16.69 -8.38 -1.61
N ILE A 89 17.05 -7.25 -2.20
CA ILE A 89 16.63 -6.87 -3.55
C ILE A 89 17.73 -7.31 -4.52
N PRO A 90 17.38 -8.05 -5.58
CA PRO A 90 18.35 -8.43 -6.60
C PRO A 90 19.07 -7.21 -7.17
N PRO A 91 20.40 -7.25 -7.36
CA PRO A 91 21.18 -6.08 -7.79
C PRO A 91 20.90 -5.69 -9.26
N ASP A 92 20.35 -6.59 -10.04
CA ASP A 92 20.20 -6.42 -11.47
C ASP A 92 18.83 -5.82 -11.84
N GLY A 93 18.87 -4.63 -12.44
CA GLY A 93 17.72 -4.02 -13.10
C GLY A 93 16.77 -3.23 -12.19
N ILE A 94 17.00 -3.16 -10.88
CA ILE A 94 16.18 -2.39 -9.94
C ILE A 94 17.02 -1.29 -9.29
N ALA A 95 16.64 -0.02 -9.51
CA ALA A 95 17.27 1.08 -8.79
C ALA A 95 16.76 1.11 -7.34
N VAL A 96 17.67 1.08 -6.36
CA VAL A 96 17.32 1.10 -4.94
C VAL A 96 17.78 2.41 -4.31
N LYS A 97 16.83 3.16 -3.75
CA LYS A 97 17.08 4.34 -2.93
C LYS A 97 16.81 4.03 -1.46
N GLN A 98 17.58 4.60 -0.57
CA GLN A 98 17.42 4.43 0.87
C GLN A 98 17.21 5.81 1.49
N VAL A 99 16.12 5.98 2.21
CA VAL A 99 15.77 7.24 2.88
C VAL A 99 15.54 6.98 4.36
N ARG A 100 16.22 7.76 5.20
CA ARG A 100 16.08 7.74 6.63
C ARG A 100 15.90 9.18 7.14
N GLU A 101 14.79 9.42 7.82
CA GLU A 101 14.48 10.73 8.39
C GLU A 101 14.00 10.59 9.83
N ILE A 102 14.21 11.65 10.63
CA ILE A 102 13.65 11.74 11.98
C ILE A 102 12.26 12.35 11.88
N GLY A 103 11.27 11.73 12.53
CA GLY A 103 9.90 12.22 12.60
C GLY A 103 8.87 11.10 12.58
N SER A 104 7.62 11.46 12.33
CA SER A 104 6.51 10.48 12.23
C SER A 104 6.73 9.52 11.07
N PRO A 105 6.87 8.21 11.30
CA PRO A 105 7.14 7.25 10.24
C PRO A 105 6.09 7.25 9.13
N ALA A 106 4.80 7.42 9.47
CA ALA A 106 3.73 7.47 8.47
C ALA A 106 3.85 8.70 7.56
N THR A 107 4.11 9.88 8.13
CA THR A 107 4.30 11.12 7.37
C THR A 107 5.51 11.01 6.44
N ILE A 108 6.64 10.50 6.95
CA ILE A 108 7.86 10.32 6.16
C ILE A 108 7.63 9.37 4.98
N VAL A 109 6.93 8.24 5.20
CA VAL A 109 6.61 7.30 4.11
C VAL A 109 5.77 7.97 3.04
N LEU A 110 4.74 8.72 3.41
CA LEU A 110 3.86 9.42 2.46
C LEU A 110 4.63 10.50 1.68
N ASP A 111 5.39 11.34 2.36
CA ASP A 111 6.19 12.41 1.75
C ASP A 111 7.25 11.85 0.78
N GLN A 112 7.91 10.76 1.17
CA GLN A 112 8.91 10.13 0.32
C GLN A 112 8.29 9.40 -0.86
N ALA A 113 7.10 8.81 -0.71
CA ALA A 113 6.35 8.24 -1.82
C ALA A 113 5.96 9.31 -2.85
N GLU A 114 5.57 10.49 -2.40
CA GLU A 114 5.26 11.62 -3.27
C GLU A 114 6.50 12.14 -3.98
N LYS A 115 7.59 12.43 -3.24
CA LYS A 115 8.88 12.90 -3.78
C LYS A 115 9.48 11.93 -4.80
N ALA A 116 9.34 10.62 -4.57
CA ALA A 116 9.80 9.58 -5.50
C ALA A 116 8.87 9.42 -6.71
N GLY A 117 7.69 10.04 -6.70
CA GLY A 117 6.64 9.79 -7.69
C GLY A 117 6.25 8.32 -7.71
N ALA A 118 6.14 7.69 -6.54
CA ALA A 118 5.82 6.27 -6.43
C ALA A 118 4.40 5.97 -6.95
N ASP A 119 4.27 4.88 -7.70
CA ASP A 119 3.00 4.37 -8.20
C ASP A 119 2.33 3.47 -7.16
N LEU A 120 3.14 2.90 -6.24
CA LEU A 120 2.71 1.98 -5.20
C LEU A 120 3.45 2.28 -3.88
N VAL A 121 2.71 2.36 -2.79
CA VAL A 121 3.24 2.34 -1.42
C VAL A 121 3.06 0.94 -0.85
N VAL A 122 4.09 0.38 -0.23
CA VAL A 122 4.03 -0.96 0.36
C VAL A 122 4.36 -0.88 1.85
N MET A 123 3.53 -1.53 2.65
CA MET A 123 3.69 -1.60 4.11
C MET A 123 3.51 -3.03 4.60
N GLY A 124 4.26 -3.43 5.61
CA GLY A 124 3.88 -4.58 6.42
C GLY A 124 2.58 -4.29 7.19
N ALA A 125 1.71 -5.28 7.36
CA ALA A 125 0.45 -5.08 8.08
C ALA A 125 0.67 -4.64 9.53
N ARG A 126 1.79 -5.03 10.16
CA ARG A 126 2.16 -4.67 11.53
C ARG A 126 3.65 -4.37 11.62
N GLY A 127 4.00 -3.44 12.51
CA GLY A 127 5.36 -3.23 12.96
C GLY A 127 5.62 -3.98 14.29
N ARG A 128 6.50 -3.43 15.13
CA ARG A 128 6.94 -4.01 16.42
C ARG A 128 5.90 -3.95 17.56
N GLY A 129 4.71 -3.37 17.33
CA GLY A 129 3.66 -3.20 18.36
C GLY A 129 3.02 -4.52 18.78
N ARG A 130 2.72 -4.65 20.10
CA ARG A 130 2.22 -5.89 20.74
C ARG A 130 0.70 -6.08 20.68
N VAL A 131 -0.07 -5.20 20.06
CA VAL A 131 -1.54 -5.30 20.06
C VAL A 131 -1.97 -6.38 19.06
N ALA A 132 -2.20 -7.59 19.55
CA ALA A 132 -2.53 -8.77 18.74
C ALA A 132 -3.91 -8.68 18.07
N GLU A 133 -4.82 -7.84 18.57
CA GLU A 133 -6.21 -7.76 18.14
C GLU A 133 -6.44 -6.80 16.94
N LEU A 134 -5.52 -5.87 16.68
CA LEU A 134 -5.64 -4.96 15.56
C LEU A 134 -5.15 -5.62 14.26
N LEU A 135 -5.95 -5.52 13.22
CA LEU A 135 -5.63 -6.03 11.87
C LEU A 135 -4.44 -5.29 11.26
N LEU A 136 -4.26 -4.00 11.56
CA LEU A 136 -3.20 -3.13 11.05
C LEU A 136 -2.46 -2.43 12.20
N GLY A 137 -1.15 -2.22 12.02
CA GLY A 137 -0.34 -1.38 12.89
C GLY A 137 -0.67 0.11 12.71
N SER A 138 -0.33 0.93 13.70
CA SER A 138 -0.63 2.38 13.71
C SER A 138 -0.05 3.13 12.50
N VAL A 139 1.17 2.80 12.08
CA VAL A 139 1.83 3.42 10.92
C VAL A 139 1.13 2.99 9.64
N SER A 140 0.92 1.70 9.42
CA SER A 140 0.27 1.16 8.23
C SER A 140 -1.17 1.64 8.08
N HIS A 141 -1.92 1.72 9.20
CA HIS A 141 -3.26 2.29 9.22
C HIS A 141 -3.25 3.77 8.81
N ARG A 142 -2.31 4.56 9.35
CA ARG A 142 -2.20 5.99 9.03
C ARG A 142 -1.79 6.22 7.58
N VAL A 143 -0.86 5.42 7.05
CA VAL A 143 -0.47 5.46 5.64
C VAL A 143 -1.66 5.14 4.74
N LEU A 144 -2.45 4.11 5.06
CA LEU A 144 -3.64 3.73 4.29
C LEU A 144 -4.74 4.81 4.34
N ALA A 145 -4.95 5.43 5.52
CA ALA A 145 -5.99 6.43 5.71
C ALA A 145 -5.68 7.79 5.06
N HIS A 146 -4.42 8.15 4.91
CA HIS A 146 -4.00 9.46 4.40
C HIS A 146 -3.23 9.41 3.09
N GLY A 147 -2.92 8.21 2.58
CA GLY A 147 -2.24 8.03 1.31
C GLY A 147 -3.12 8.37 0.12
N THR A 148 -2.54 9.01 -0.88
CA THR A 148 -3.17 9.32 -2.18
C THR A 148 -2.76 8.32 -3.27
N ARG A 149 -1.86 7.40 -2.96
CA ARG A 149 -1.32 6.40 -3.87
C ARG A 149 -1.90 5.02 -3.58
N THR A 150 -1.93 4.16 -4.58
CA THR A 150 -2.24 2.74 -4.37
C THR A 150 -1.36 2.19 -3.26
N THR A 151 -1.96 1.49 -2.29
CA THR A 151 -1.24 0.99 -1.12
C THR A 151 -1.42 -0.52 -1.01
N LEU A 152 -0.30 -1.24 -0.94
CA LEU A 152 -0.25 -2.68 -0.69
C LEU A 152 0.09 -2.93 0.78
N ILE A 153 -0.79 -3.61 1.47
CA ILE A 153 -0.54 -4.09 2.85
C ILE A 153 -0.20 -5.58 2.82
N VAL A 154 1.01 -5.90 3.24
CA VAL A 154 1.49 -7.29 3.28
C VAL A 154 1.32 -7.87 4.67
N LYS A 155 0.63 -9.02 4.75
CA LYS A 155 0.39 -9.76 5.99
C LYS A 155 0.91 -11.20 5.87
N GLY A 156 1.68 -11.63 6.85
CA GLY A 156 2.24 -12.97 6.89
C GLY A 156 3.51 -13.13 6.04
N SER A 157 3.87 -14.38 5.75
CA SER A 157 5.07 -14.71 4.99
C SER A 157 4.88 -14.51 3.49
N PRO A 158 5.93 -14.14 2.75
CA PRO A 158 5.87 -13.95 1.30
C PRO A 158 5.50 -15.26 0.61
N LYS A 159 4.63 -15.17 -0.40
CA LYS A 159 4.19 -16.32 -1.18
C LYS A 159 3.79 -15.91 -2.60
N ARG A 160 3.89 -16.82 -3.54
CA ARG A 160 3.32 -16.62 -4.89
C ARG A 160 1.80 -16.54 -4.80
N ILE A 161 1.24 -15.48 -5.33
CA ILE A 161 -0.20 -15.28 -5.41
C ILE A 161 -0.67 -15.86 -6.74
N ARG A 162 -1.63 -16.77 -6.70
CA ARG A 162 -2.25 -17.37 -7.88
C ARG A 162 -3.67 -16.91 -8.11
N ARG A 163 -4.31 -16.39 -7.08
CA ARG A 163 -5.70 -15.90 -7.12
C ARG A 163 -5.79 -14.61 -6.35
N ALA A 164 -6.52 -13.65 -6.91
CA ALA A 164 -6.84 -12.40 -6.26
C ALA A 164 -8.33 -12.11 -6.35
N LEU A 165 -8.89 -11.52 -5.29
CA LEU A 165 -10.26 -11.05 -5.24
C LEU A 165 -10.24 -9.53 -5.38
N ILE A 166 -10.96 -9.02 -6.38
CA ILE A 166 -11.17 -7.60 -6.62
C ILE A 166 -12.56 -7.25 -6.09
N ALA A 167 -12.61 -6.41 -5.06
CA ALA A 167 -13.86 -5.86 -4.54
C ALA A 167 -14.11 -4.48 -5.15
N ILE A 168 -15.29 -4.29 -5.76
CA ILE A 168 -15.69 -3.04 -6.41
C ILE A 168 -17.03 -2.58 -5.86
N GLU A 169 -17.18 -1.28 -5.67
CA GLU A 169 -18.44 -0.66 -5.25
C GLU A 169 -19.20 -0.07 -6.45
N GLY A 170 -18.47 0.41 -7.47
CA GLY A 170 -19.07 1.04 -8.64
C GLY A 170 -18.16 1.04 -9.87
N ARG A 171 -18.64 1.72 -10.93
CA ARG A 171 -17.92 1.79 -12.22
C ARG A 171 -16.62 2.57 -12.13
N GLN A 172 -16.55 3.57 -11.22
CA GLN A 172 -15.40 4.44 -11.11
C GLN A 172 -14.20 3.70 -10.49
N ASP A 173 -14.41 2.97 -9.39
CA ASP A 173 -13.35 2.18 -8.78
C ASP A 173 -12.97 0.96 -9.63
N ALA A 174 -13.94 0.34 -10.31
CA ALA A 174 -13.65 -0.70 -11.30
C ALA A 174 -12.70 -0.19 -12.40
N GLN A 175 -12.96 1.02 -12.95
CA GLN A 175 -12.09 1.62 -13.95
C GLN A 175 -10.71 1.98 -13.40
N MET A 176 -10.63 2.55 -12.19
CA MET A 176 -9.36 2.87 -11.54
C MET A 176 -8.50 1.62 -11.31
N ILE A 177 -9.12 0.53 -10.85
CA ILE A 177 -8.43 -0.75 -10.64
C ILE A 177 -7.95 -1.34 -11.97
N HIS A 178 -8.81 -1.32 -13.00
CA HIS A 178 -8.46 -1.76 -14.35
C HIS A 178 -7.24 -1.00 -14.86
N ASP A 179 -7.29 0.33 -14.88
CA ASP A 179 -6.22 1.17 -15.42
C ASP A 179 -4.90 0.96 -14.67
N TRP A 180 -4.99 0.81 -13.35
CA TRP A 180 -3.81 0.54 -12.53
C TRP A 180 -3.20 -0.83 -12.83
N LEU A 181 -4.00 -1.89 -12.95
CA LEU A 181 -3.53 -3.24 -13.27
C LEU A 181 -2.98 -3.34 -14.71
N MET A 182 -3.57 -2.61 -15.66
CA MET A 182 -3.05 -2.54 -17.03
C MET A 182 -1.70 -1.83 -17.10
N ALA A 183 -1.51 -0.78 -16.31
CA ALA A 183 -0.24 -0.07 -16.22
C ALA A 183 0.84 -0.85 -15.44
N HIS A 184 0.43 -1.67 -14.47
CA HIS A 184 1.31 -2.38 -13.53
C HIS A 184 0.90 -3.84 -13.38
N PRO A 185 1.09 -4.67 -14.41
CA PRO A 185 0.66 -6.07 -14.38
C PRO A 185 1.42 -6.87 -13.33
N PHE A 186 0.78 -7.92 -12.84
CA PHE A 186 1.45 -8.90 -12.00
C PHE A 186 2.59 -9.59 -12.76
N ARG A 187 3.64 -9.92 -12.03
CA ARG A 187 4.82 -10.62 -12.58
C ARG A 187 4.48 -11.99 -13.16
N ASP A 188 3.65 -12.74 -12.44
CA ASP A 188 3.15 -14.06 -12.85
C ASP A 188 1.64 -13.97 -13.12
N PRO A 189 1.06 -14.83 -13.95
CA PRO A 189 -0.39 -14.88 -14.15
C PRO A 189 -1.15 -15.11 -12.85
N VAL A 190 -2.19 -14.30 -12.61
CA VAL A 190 -3.07 -14.36 -11.44
C VAL A 190 -4.51 -14.50 -11.92
N GLU A 191 -5.20 -15.51 -11.41
CA GLU A 191 -6.65 -15.66 -11.61
C GLU A 191 -7.38 -14.59 -10.79
N LEU A 192 -8.23 -13.79 -11.46
CA LEU A 192 -8.96 -12.70 -10.83
C LEU A 192 -10.42 -13.12 -10.61
N SER A 193 -10.91 -12.93 -9.40
CA SER A 193 -12.34 -13.00 -9.05
C SER A 193 -12.83 -11.62 -8.71
N ILE A 194 -14.00 -11.22 -9.21
CA ILE A 194 -14.58 -9.91 -8.97
C ILE A 194 -15.79 -10.04 -8.08
N LEU A 195 -15.88 -9.18 -7.08
CA LEU A 195 -16.97 -9.12 -6.11
C LEU A 195 -17.51 -7.69 -6.02
N THR A 196 -18.82 -7.56 -5.97
CA THR A 196 -19.50 -6.37 -5.46
C THR A 196 -20.49 -6.74 -4.36
N VAL A 197 -20.76 -5.80 -3.47
CA VAL A 197 -21.71 -5.99 -2.37
C VAL A 197 -22.95 -5.15 -2.64
N VAL A 198 -24.09 -5.81 -2.73
CA VAL A 198 -25.38 -5.13 -2.80
C VAL A 198 -25.91 -4.96 -1.37
N PRO A 199 -26.04 -3.71 -0.88
CA PRO A 199 -26.57 -3.49 0.46
C PRO A 199 -28.05 -3.92 0.53
N SER A 200 -28.41 -4.70 1.55
CA SER A 200 -29.82 -4.99 1.83
C SER A 200 -30.48 -3.81 2.53
N LEU A 201 -31.59 -3.34 1.98
CA LEU A 201 -32.44 -2.39 2.70
C LEU A 201 -33.22 -3.12 3.80
N GLN A 202 -33.03 -2.70 5.04
CA GLN A 202 -33.92 -3.10 6.13
C GLN A 202 -35.09 -2.12 6.15
N LEU A 203 -36.24 -2.54 5.64
CA LEU A 203 -37.47 -1.75 5.72
C LEU A 203 -38.10 -1.93 7.10
N ALA A 204 -38.31 -0.81 7.78
CA ALA A 204 -39.06 -0.77 9.02
C ALA A 204 -40.61 -0.88 8.78
N ASP A 205 -41.06 -0.74 7.53
CA ASP A 205 -42.47 -0.66 7.18
C ASP A 205 -42.87 -1.76 6.19
N PRO A 206 -43.74 -2.71 6.59
CA PRO A 206 -44.17 -3.81 5.73
C PRO A 206 -45.10 -3.40 4.57
N TYR A 207 -45.59 -2.17 4.53
CA TYR A 207 -46.51 -1.71 3.47
C TYR A 207 -45.84 -1.41 2.12
N ASN A 208 -44.53 -1.42 2.03
CA ASN A 208 -43.77 -1.13 0.81
C ASN A 208 -43.03 -2.32 0.20
N MET A 209 -43.47 -3.55 0.48
CA MET A 209 -42.80 -4.80 0.04
C MET A 209 -42.62 -4.89 -1.47
N ALA A 210 -43.63 -4.56 -2.28
CA ALA A 210 -43.57 -4.65 -3.73
C ALA A 210 -42.52 -3.67 -4.36
N SER A 211 -42.41 -2.49 -3.80
CA SER A 211 -41.36 -1.50 -4.23
C SER A 211 -39.99 -1.97 -3.83
N PHE A 212 -39.85 -2.65 -2.71
CA PHE A 212 -38.61 -3.22 -2.24
C PHE A 212 -38.12 -4.37 -3.12
N GLU A 213 -39.00 -5.31 -3.48
CA GLU A 213 -38.68 -6.43 -4.38
C GLU A 213 -38.20 -5.92 -5.75
N ALA A 214 -38.92 -4.95 -6.33
CA ALA A 214 -38.53 -4.31 -7.59
C ALA A 214 -37.16 -3.61 -7.50
N TRP A 215 -36.90 -2.90 -6.39
CA TRP A 215 -35.61 -2.26 -6.17
C TRP A 215 -34.49 -3.29 -5.98
N ALA A 216 -34.72 -4.37 -5.22
CA ALA A 216 -33.75 -5.44 -5.01
C ALA A 216 -33.36 -6.11 -6.32
N ASP A 217 -34.34 -6.41 -7.18
CA ASP A 217 -34.12 -6.99 -8.50
C ASP A 217 -33.29 -6.06 -9.42
N ILE A 218 -33.61 -4.76 -9.44
CA ILE A 218 -32.87 -3.78 -10.23
C ILE A 218 -31.42 -3.67 -9.71
N SER A 219 -31.24 -3.60 -8.41
CA SER A 219 -29.92 -3.49 -7.78
C SER A 219 -29.07 -4.73 -8.05
N MET A 220 -29.65 -5.93 -7.97
CA MET A 220 -28.96 -7.17 -8.27
C MET A 220 -28.53 -7.25 -9.73
N ARG A 221 -29.41 -6.91 -10.67
CA ARG A 221 -29.08 -6.89 -12.12
C ARG A 221 -27.97 -5.88 -12.41
N SER A 222 -28.04 -4.70 -11.79
CA SER A 222 -26.99 -3.66 -11.95
C SER A 222 -25.65 -4.14 -11.42
N ALA A 223 -25.63 -4.84 -10.28
CA ALA A 223 -24.43 -5.43 -9.70
C ALA A 223 -23.83 -6.55 -10.58
N GLU A 224 -24.69 -7.43 -11.10
CA GLU A 224 -24.26 -8.48 -12.05
C GLU A 224 -23.64 -7.88 -13.32
N ASP A 225 -24.27 -6.83 -13.86
CA ASP A 225 -23.78 -6.13 -15.06
C ASP A 225 -22.42 -5.47 -14.79
N LEU A 226 -22.27 -4.84 -13.64
CA LEU A 226 -21.01 -4.24 -13.20
C LEU A 226 -19.90 -5.29 -13.14
N VAL A 227 -20.14 -6.43 -12.48
CA VAL A 227 -19.16 -7.52 -12.35
C VAL A 227 -18.80 -8.10 -13.71
N LYS A 228 -19.80 -8.39 -14.57
CA LYS A 228 -19.58 -8.95 -15.92
C LYS A 228 -18.77 -8.00 -16.80
N THR A 229 -19.13 -6.72 -16.79
CA THR A 229 -18.43 -5.69 -17.60
C THR A 229 -16.98 -5.52 -17.15
N THR A 230 -16.75 -5.49 -15.83
CA THR A 230 -15.40 -5.38 -15.25
C THR A 230 -14.57 -6.63 -15.57
N ALA A 231 -15.16 -7.83 -15.47
CA ALA A 231 -14.47 -9.06 -15.83
C ALA A 231 -14.04 -9.06 -17.31
N ALA A 232 -14.93 -8.65 -18.22
CA ALA A 232 -14.65 -8.58 -19.64
C ALA A 232 -13.51 -7.59 -19.95
N SER A 233 -13.48 -6.43 -19.27
CA SER A 233 -12.41 -5.43 -19.48
C SER A 233 -11.03 -5.89 -19.02
N LEU A 234 -10.96 -6.74 -17.99
CA LEU A 234 -9.70 -7.27 -17.45
C LEU A 234 -9.16 -8.50 -18.21
N MET A 235 -9.95 -9.06 -19.14
CA MET A 235 -9.56 -10.21 -19.98
C MET A 235 -9.02 -9.81 -21.35
N GLY A 236 -9.18 -8.56 -21.76
CA GLY A 236 -8.75 -8.01 -23.05
C GLY A 236 -7.39 -7.39 -23.00
#